data_179003bcfdbefac88f8e358b7635bb4a
#
_entry.id   179003bcfdbefac88f8e358b7635bb4a
#
_cell.length_a   1.000
_cell.length_b   1.000
_cell.length_c   1.000
_cell.angle_alpha   90.00
_cell.angle_beta   90.00
_cell.angle_gamma   90.00
#
_symmetry.space_group_name_H-M   'P 1'
#
loop_
_entity.id
_entity.type
_entity.pdbx_description
1 polymer ?
#
loop_
_entity_poly.entity_id
_entity_poly.type
_entity_poly.pdbx_seq_one_letter_code
_entity_poly.pdbx_strand_id
1 'polypeptide(L)'
;AAATPGLTWLRNARFSGMTPGPAGVSVRLEDGTAFDAGLIAACDGIHSAVRNAAGIRTEGREYGKSVFAADVALERPHHGVARQLFTPEGPFATLPLPGDRANLAWYMKTGAAETLAKLPKEQIEAELNARFEKFAGRMKLDGPPLSYPLVMQIAVSMTGPRAALLGDAARRINPLAGQGLNLGFKDAAALIDVITRARETGLDPGSDTVLAQYGEWRRFDSAATAMAMDLIDRTFSNDNMFLKSLRSAALVVANRVAPVRRVLAAQASADQAHLPSLMR
;
A
#
# COMPACT_ATOMS: atom_id res chain seq x y z
N ALA A 1 -21.77 5.68 1.97
CA ALA A 1 -21.50 5.44 3.41
C ALA A 1 -22.62 6.04 4.30
N ALA A 2 -23.09 7.27 4.03
CA ALA A 2 -24.11 7.93 4.86
C ALA A 2 -25.48 7.21 4.89
N ALA A 3 -25.72 6.24 4.04
CA ALA A 3 -27.00 5.50 3.93
C ALA A 3 -26.91 4.03 4.39
N THR A 4 -25.80 3.62 4.98
CA THR A 4 -25.63 2.22 5.43
C THR A 4 -26.23 2.07 6.83
N PRO A 5 -27.25 1.21 7.03
CA PRO A 5 -27.84 0.97 8.35
C PRO A 5 -26.80 0.50 9.36
N GLY A 6 -26.84 1.03 10.58
CA GLY A 6 -25.92 0.66 11.65
C GLY A 6 -24.53 1.31 11.55
N LEU A 7 -24.28 2.17 10.55
CA LEU A 7 -23.04 2.93 10.42
C LEU A 7 -23.23 4.37 10.88
N THR A 8 -22.47 4.79 11.87
CA THR A 8 -22.34 6.19 12.28
C THR A 8 -21.04 6.75 11.72
N TRP A 9 -21.13 7.81 10.93
CA TRP A 9 -19.96 8.49 10.35
C TRP A 9 -19.68 9.80 11.08
N LEU A 10 -18.61 9.85 11.84
CA LEU A 10 -18.11 11.04 12.49
C LEU A 10 -17.05 11.70 11.59
N ARG A 11 -17.35 12.88 11.05
CA ARG A 11 -16.40 13.67 10.24
C ARG A 11 -15.58 14.57 11.14
N ASN A 12 -14.35 14.86 10.73
CA ASN A 12 -13.42 15.73 11.46
C ASN A 12 -13.15 15.27 12.92
N ALA A 13 -13.41 14.00 13.21
CA ALA A 13 -13.18 13.40 14.49
C ALA A 13 -11.74 12.88 14.55
N ARG A 14 -10.95 13.39 15.49
CA ARG A 14 -9.55 12.95 15.70
C ARG A 14 -9.45 12.11 16.95
N PHE A 15 -8.84 10.94 16.78
CA PHE A 15 -8.55 10.04 17.89
C PHE A 15 -7.51 10.67 18.81
N SER A 16 -7.76 10.67 20.13
CA SER A 16 -6.84 11.16 21.16
C SER A 16 -6.33 10.06 22.08
N GLY A 17 -7.07 8.95 22.21
CA GLY A 17 -6.62 7.85 23.06
C GLY A 17 -7.64 6.73 23.20
N MET A 18 -7.17 5.62 23.76
CA MET A 18 -7.99 4.46 24.09
C MET A 18 -7.61 3.89 25.44
N THR A 19 -8.58 3.27 26.11
CA THR A 19 -8.38 2.51 27.35
C THR A 19 -9.02 1.14 27.16
N PRO A 20 -8.24 0.08 26.90
CA PRO A 20 -8.76 -1.28 26.77
C PRO A 20 -9.21 -1.81 28.14
N GLY A 21 -10.32 -2.52 28.13
CA GLY A 21 -10.90 -3.21 29.29
C GLY A 21 -11.22 -4.67 28.97
N PRO A 22 -11.67 -5.44 29.96
CA PRO A 22 -11.95 -6.87 29.80
C PRO A 22 -13.08 -7.15 28.79
N ALA A 23 -14.08 -6.28 28.68
CA ALA A 23 -15.26 -6.48 27.84
C ALA A 23 -15.32 -5.52 26.62
N GLY A 24 -14.38 -4.57 26.49
CA GLY A 24 -14.41 -3.59 25.42
C GLY A 24 -13.27 -2.58 25.56
N VAL A 25 -13.34 -1.51 24.78
CA VAL A 25 -12.37 -0.42 24.78
C VAL A 25 -13.11 0.92 24.83
N SER A 26 -12.71 1.79 25.74
CA SER A 26 -13.17 3.18 25.74
C SER A 26 -12.29 4.03 24.85
N VAL A 27 -12.89 4.71 23.87
CA VAL A 27 -12.22 5.53 22.86
C VAL A 27 -12.51 7.00 23.15
N ARG A 28 -11.48 7.85 23.07
CA ARG A 28 -11.61 9.31 23.21
C ARG A 28 -11.16 10.04 21.96
N LEU A 29 -11.88 11.10 21.64
CA LEU A 29 -11.54 12.05 20.58
C LEU A 29 -10.95 13.34 21.17
N GLU A 30 -10.29 14.13 20.32
CA GLU A 30 -9.68 15.42 20.74
C GLU A 30 -10.72 16.43 21.23
N ASP A 31 -11.96 16.37 20.76
CA ASP A 31 -13.06 17.24 21.20
C ASP A 31 -13.69 16.85 22.55
N GLY A 32 -13.14 15.83 23.20
CA GLY A 32 -13.63 15.32 24.49
C GLY A 32 -14.73 14.25 24.35
N THR A 33 -15.23 13.98 23.15
CA THR A 33 -16.21 12.90 22.93
C THR A 33 -15.58 11.54 23.32
N ALA A 34 -16.34 10.72 24.02
CA ALA A 34 -15.94 9.36 24.35
C ALA A 34 -17.06 8.37 24.01
N PHE A 35 -16.69 7.17 23.62
CA PHE A 35 -17.60 6.05 23.39
C PHE A 35 -16.93 4.71 23.64
N ASP A 36 -17.72 3.71 23.95
CA ASP A 36 -17.26 2.34 24.17
C ASP A 36 -17.50 1.49 22.92
N ALA A 37 -16.55 0.61 22.65
CA ALA A 37 -16.59 -0.32 21.53
C ALA A 37 -16.09 -1.70 21.93
N GLY A 38 -16.46 -2.74 21.23
CA GLY A 38 -15.93 -4.09 21.43
C GLY A 38 -14.50 -4.22 20.98
N LEU A 39 -14.13 -3.50 19.89
CA LEU A 39 -12.76 -3.44 19.37
C LEU A 39 -12.57 -2.18 18.49
N ILE A 40 -11.31 -1.82 18.23
CA ILE A 40 -10.90 -0.79 17.27
C ILE A 40 -10.24 -1.46 16.07
N ALA A 41 -10.70 -1.12 14.85
CA ALA A 41 -10.05 -1.44 13.59
C ALA A 41 -9.29 -0.19 13.11
N ALA A 42 -7.97 -0.18 13.25
CA ALA A 42 -7.13 0.99 12.93
C ALA A 42 -6.77 1.00 11.44
N CYS A 43 -7.30 1.99 10.71
CA CYS A 43 -7.01 2.27 9.29
C CYS A 43 -6.45 3.68 9.11
N ASP A 44 -5.75 4.20 10.11
CA ASP A 44 -5.32 5.60 10.25
C ASP A 44 -3.91 5.89 9.69
N GLY A 45 -3.42 4.99 8.84
CA GLY A 45 -2.23 5.21 8.03
C GLY A 45 -0.90 5.00 8.76
N ILE A 46 0.19 5.36 8.10
CA ILE A 46 1.56 5.06 8.54
C ILE A 46 1.91 5.67 9.91
N HIS A 47 1.31 6.79 10.26
CA HIS A 47 1.50 7.48 11.53
C HIS A 47 0.41 7.12 12.56
N SER A 48 -0.17 5.93 12.46
CA SER A 48 -1.29 5.46 13.26
C SER A 48 -1.19 5.83 14.74
N ALA A 49 -2.13 6.67 15.17
CA ALA A 49 -2.27 7.05 16.56
C ALA A 49 -2.82 5.87 17.41
N VAL A 50 -3.70 5.07 16.83
CA VAL A 50 -4.24 3.87 17.47
C VAL A 50 -3.15 2.84 17.72
N ARG A 51 -2.26 2.59 16.72
CA ARG A 51 -1.11 1.70 16.89
C ARG A 51 -0.23 2.14 18.07
N ASN A 52 0.08 3.43 18.13
CA ASN A 52 0.91 3.99 19.20
C ASN A 52 0.21 3.86 20.56
N ALA A 53 -1.09 4.14 20.64
CA ALA A 53 -1.88 3.99 21.88
C ALA A 53 -2.01 2.53 22.32
N ALA A 54 -2.00 1.58 21.38
CA ALA A 54 -1.98 0.14 21.67
C ALA A 54 -0.57 -0.37 22.06
N GLY A 55 0.46 0.48 22.10
CA GLY A 55 1.83 0.11 22.46
C GLY A 55 2.55 -0.75 21.43
N ILE A 56 2.06 -0.79 20.19
CA ILE A 56 2.63 -1.63 19.13
C ILE A 56 3.77 -0.88 18.44
N ARG A 57 4.99 -1.41 18.57
CA ARG A 57 6.18 -0.88 17.89
C ARG A 57 6.17 -1.23 16.40
N THR A 58 6.97 -0.48 15.65
CA THR A 58 7.24 -0.75 14.24
C THR A 58 8.72 -1.00 14.01
N GLU A 59 9.01 -1.85 13.05
CA GLU A 59 10.33 -2.05 12.47
C GLU A 59 10.30 -1.59 11.02
N GLY A 60 11.43 -1.07 10.54
CA GLY A 60 11.48 -0.59 9.18
C GLY A 60 12.82 -0.04 8.77
N ARG A 61 12.89 0.38 7.52
CA ARG A 61 14.07 1.02 6.95
C ARG A 61 13.67 2.04 5.90
N GLU A 62 14.53 3.03 5.71
CA GLU A 62 14.48 3.92 4.56
C GLU A 62 15.23 3.28 3.40
N TYR A 63 14.70 3.45 2.18
CA TYR A 63 15.34 2.93 0.97
C TYR A 63 16.38 3.88 0.38
N GLY A 64 16.55 5.09 0.94
CA GLY A 64 17.39 6.15 0.36
C GLY A 64 16.85 6.63 -1.00
N LYS A 65 15.59 6.39 -1.26
CA LYS A 65 14.86 6.76 -2.47
C LYS A 65 13.59 7.53 -2.12
N SER A 66 13.15 8.38 -3.03
CA SER A 66 11.85 9.06 -2.99
C SER A 66 11.10 8.81 -4.30
N VAL A 67 9.79 8.96 -4.26
CA VAL A 67 8.94 8.97 -5.45
C VAL A 67 8.61 10.40 -5.80
N PHE A 68 8.86 10.77 -7.05
CA PHE A 68 8.20 11.90 -7.69
C PHE A 68 6.88 11.40 -8.27
N ALA A 69 5.78 12.00 -7.87
CA ALA A 69 4.44 11.65 -8.33
C ALA A 69 3.77 12.88 -8.94
N ALA A 70 3.12 12.71 -10.08
CA ALA A 70 2.38 13.78 -10.74
C ALA A 70 1.26 13.22 -11.60
N ASP A 71 0.15 13.93 -11.68
CA ASP A 71 -0.83 13.69 -12.72
C ASP A 71 -0.42 14.42 -14.00
N VAL A 72 -0.60 13.75 -15.13
CA VAL A 72 -0.26 14.28 -16.45
C VAL A 72 -1.36 14.02 -17.47
N ALA A 73 -1.54 14.96 -18.42
CA ALA A 73 -2.22 14.70 -19.65
C ALA A 73 -1.25 14.07 -20.66
N LEU A 74 -1.69 13.03 -21.34
CA LEU A 74 -0.92 12.27 -22.32
C LEU A 74 -1.30 12.66 -23.76
N GLU A 75 -0.31 12.77 -24.63
CA GLU A 75 -0.54 12.91 -26.07
C GLU A 75 -1.07 11.62 -26.71
N ARG A 76 -0.67 10.47 -26.16
CA ARG A 76 -1.06 9.13 -26.65
C ARG A 76 -1.98 8.44 -25.69
N PRO A 77 -3.11 7.86 -26.15
CA PRO A 77 -4.00 7.10 -25.30
C PRO A 77 -3.29 5.94 -24.58
N HIS A 78 -3.55 5.78 -23.31
CA HIS A 78 -2.99 4.67 -22.50
C HIS A 78 -3.78 3.35 -22.67
N HIS A 79 -4.98 3.36 -23.26
CA HIS A 79 -5.85 2.19 -23.45
C HIS A 79 -6.11 1.37 -22.19
N GLY A 80 -6.16 2.02 -21.02
CA GLY A 80 -6.34 1.34 -19.72
C GLY A 80 -5.12 0.53 -19.26
N VAL A 81 -3.97 0.64 -19.90
CA VAL A 81 -2.77 -0.15 -19.61
C VAL A 81 -1.83 0.63 -18.70
N ALA A 82 -1.58 0.11 -17.50
CA ALA A 82 -0.48 0.56 -16.65
C ALA A 82 0.85 0.07 -17.25
N ARG A 83 1.84 0.95 -17.32
CA ARG A 83 3.16 0.65 -17.88
C ARG A 83 4.25 1.00 -16.89
N GLN A 84 5.31 0.20 -16.86
CA GLN A 84 6.48 0.44 -16.01
C GLN A 84 7.76 0.24 -16.80
N LEU A 85 8.66 1.22 -16.69
CA LEU A 85 10.01 1.20 -17.24
C LEU A 85 11.01 1.16 -16.09
N PHE A 86 11.90 0.20 -16.10
CA PHE A 86 12.99 0.14 -15.15
C PHE A 86 14.20 0.92 -15.67
N THR A 87 14.56 1.98 -14.96
CA THR A 87 15.74 2.81 -15.27
C THR A 87 16.84 2.58 -14.24
N PRO A 88 18.10 2.96 -14.52
CA PRO A 88 19.18 2.88 -13.53
C PRO A 88 18.92 3.66 -12.25
N GLU A 89 18.20 4.78 -12.33
CA GLU A 89 17.86 5.61 -11.17
C GLU A 89 16.71 4.98 -10.34
N GLY A 90 15.85 4.21 -10.99
CA GLY A 90 14.69 3.56 -10.39
C GLY A 90 13.55 3.38 -11.40
N PRO A 91 12.48 2.68 -11.03
CA PRO A 91 11.31 2.50 -11.89
C PRO A 91 10.60 3.83 -12.20
N PHE A 92 10.11 3.92 -13.43
CA PHE A 92 9.15 4.93 -13.88
C PHE A 92 7.86 4.25 -14.30
N ALA A 93 6.75 4.61 -13.70
CA ALA A 93 5.46 4.02 -14.00
C ALA A 93 4.45 5.07 -14.46
N THR A 94 3.57 4.67 -15.39
CA THR A 94 2.38 5.41 -15.79
C THR A 94 1.15 4.61 -15.44
N LEU A 95 0.28 5.17 -14.61
CA LEU A 95 -0.95 4.55 -14.13
C LEU A 95 -2.15 5.25 -14.77
N PRO A 96 -3.00 4.54 -15.52
CA PRO A 96 -4.14 5.14 -16.21
C PRO A 96 -5.11 5.87 -15.28
N LEU A 97 -5.51 7.07 -15.66
CA LEU A 97 -6.60 7.83 -15.08
C LEU A 97 -7.72 8.01 -16.13
N PRO A 98 -8.93 8.40 -15.73
CA PRO A 98 -10.01 8.68 -16.68
C PRO A 98 -9.61 9.71 -17.74
N GLY A 99 -10.00 9.46 -19.01
CA GLY A 99 -9.56 10.23 -20.15
C GLY A 99 -8.11 9.92 -20.56
N ASP A 100 -7.47 10.81 -21.32
CA ASP A 100 -6.08 10.69 -21.73
C ASP A 100 -5.14 11.25 -20.65
N ARG A 101 -5.28 10.76 -19.42
CA ARG A 101 -4.53 11.18 -18.23
C ARG A 101 -3.86 9.98 -17.59
N ALA A 102 -2.75 10.23 -16.92
CA ALA A 102 -2.07 9.21 -16.11
C ALA A 102 -1.48 9.82 -14.84
N ASN A 103 -1.43 9.04 -13.78
CA ASN A 103 -0.57 9.32 -12.65
C ASN A 103 0.83 8.74 -12.93
N LEU A 104 1.85 9.55 -12.70
CA LEU A 104 3.25 9.15 -12.81
C LEU A 104 3.77 8.79 -11.43
N ALA A 105 4.59 7.74 -11.36
CA ALA A 105 5.40 7.41 -10.21
C ALA A 105 6.84 7.16 -10.68
N TRP A 106 7.75 8.11 -10.40
CA TRP A 106 9.16 8.01 -10.76
C TRP A 106 10.02 7.91 -9.51
N TYR A 107 10.68 6.77 -9.38
CA TYR A 107 11.54 6.47 -8.25
C TYR A 107 12.95 7.01 -8.53
N MET A 108 13.46 7.79 -7.60
CA MET A 108 14.77 8.41 -7.71
C MET A 108 15.43 8.52 -6.33
N LYS A 109 16.70 8.91 -6.29
CA LYS A 109 17.41 9.15 -5.03
C LYS A 109 16.70 10.22 -4.21
N THR A 110 16.68 10.05 -2.90
CA THR A 110 16.20 11.07 -1.96
C THR A 110 16.88 12.42 -2.25
N GLY A 111 16.11 13.50 -2.22
CA GLY A 111 16.55 14.84 -2.60
C GLY A 111 16.34 15.17 -4.08
N ALA A 112 16.53 14.22 -4.98
CA ALA A 112 16.31 14.47 -6.42
C ALA A 112 14.82 14.66 -6.74
N ALA A 113 13.94 13.83 -6.15
CA ALA A 113 12.50 13.94 -6.32
C ALA A 113 11.96 15.26 -5.74
N GLU A 114 12.42 15.66 -4.57
CA GLU A 114 12.07 16.93 -3.92
C GLU A 114 12.54 18.13 -4.74
N THR A 115 13.75 18.06 -5.29
CA THR A 115 14.28 19.11 -6.16
C THR A 115 13.46 19.23 -7.44
N LEU A 116 13.17 18.11 -8.09
CA LEU A 116 12.36 18.09 -9.31
C LEU A 116 10.95 18.65 -9.05
N ALA A 117 10.32 18.25 -7.94
CA ALA A 117 8.96 18.69 -7.60
C ALA A 117 8.85 20.21 -7.31
N LYS A 118 9.95 20.89 -7.04
CA LYS A 118 10.01 22.33 -6.78
C LYS A 118 10.33 23.17 -8.02
N LEU A 119 10.67 22.54 -9.14
CA LEU A 119 10.98 23.25 -10.37
C LEU A 119 9.72 23.89 -10.98
N PRO A 120 9.87 24.94 -11.81
CA PRO A 120 8.78 25.44 -12.64
C PRO A 120 8.20 24.34 -13.52
N LYS A 121 6.88 24.42 -13.79
CA LYS A 121 6.13 23.44 -14.57
C LYS A 121 6.79 23.08 -15.89
N GLU A 122 7.24 24.07 -16.62
CA GLU A 122 7.87 23.92 -17.93
C GLU A 122 9.18 23.12 -17.85
N GLN A 123 9.93 23.28 -16.78
CA GLN A 123 11.18 22.54 -16.56
C GLN A 123 10.90 21.07 -16.19
N ILE A 124 9.88 20.83 -15.37
CA ILE A 124 9.45 19.46 -15.05
C ILE A 124 8.98 18.76 -16.32
N GLU A 125 8.13 19.40 -17.11
CA GLU A 125 7.63 18.84 -18.38
C GLU A 125 8.78 18.56 -19.37
N ALA A 126 9.76 19.46 -19.46
CA ALA A 126 10.95 19.27 -20.30
C ALA A 126 11.77 18.05 -19.85
N GLU A 127 12.00 17.89 -18.53
CA GLU A 127 12.75 16.75 -17.97
C GLU A 127 12.00 15.43 -18.21
N LEU A 128 10.69 15.39 -17.94
CA LEU A 128 9.87 14.21 -18.18
C LEU A 128 9.87 13.79 -19.66
N ASN A 129 9.69 14.75 -20.56
CA ASN A 129 9.64 14.47 -21.99
C ASN A 129 11.02 14.10 -22.55
N ALA A 130 12.11 14.76 -22.13
CA ALA A 130 13.45 14.39 -22.56
C ALA A 130 13.78 12.92 -22.24
N ARG A 131 13.29 12.40 -21.12
CA ARG A 131 13.60 11.03 -20.67
C ARG A 131 12.59 9.99 -21.14
N PHE A 132 11.30 10.33 -21.14
CA PHE A 132 10.23 9.34 -21.21
C PHE A 132 9.27 9.50 -22.40
N GLU A 133 9.44 10.50 -23.28
CA GLU A 133 8.56 10.70 -24.45
C GLU A 133 8.48 9.47 -25.34
N LYS A 134 9.61 8.77 -25.56
CA LYS A 134 9.63 7.53 -26.36
C LYS A 134 8.78 6.42 -25.74
N PHE A 135 8.69 6.38 -24.42
CA PHE A 135 7.96 5.36 -23.68
C PHE A 135 6.47 5.70 -23.50
N ALA A 136 6.16 6.92 -23.08
CA ALA A 136 4.82 7.32 -22.68
C ALA A 136 4.12 8.26 -23.68
N GLY A 137 4.83 8.83 -24.66
CA GLY A 137 4.39 9.98 -25.45
C GLY A 137 4.66 11.28 -24.70
N ARG A 138 4.33 12.40 -25.33
CA ARG A 138 4.44 13.70 -24.66
C ARG A 138 3.49 13.81 -23.49
N MET A 139 4.00 14.43 -22.42
CA MET A 139 3.32 14.60 -21.15
C MET A 139 3.25 16.07 -20.77
N LYS A 140 2.12 16.52 -20.28
CA LYS A 140 1.92 17.84 -19.66
C LYS A 140 1.39 17.67 -18.26
N LEU A 141 1.94 18.40 -17.29
CA LEU A 141 1.46 18.36 -15.91
C LEU A 141 0.00 18.81 -15.81
N ASP A 142 -0.80 18.01 -15.11
CA ASP A 142 -2.22 18.23 -14.85
C ASP A 142 -2.48 18.33 -13.34
N GLY A 143 -1.74 19.19 -12.68
CA GLY A 143 -1.79 19.45 -11.26
C GLY A 143 -0.40 19.61 -10.64
N PRO A 144 -0.32 19.94 -9.36
CA PRO A 144 0.94 20.07 -8.65
C PRO A 144 1.61 18.70 -8.46
N PRO A 145 2.91 18.59 -8.71
CA PRO A 145 3.65 17.38 -8.40
C PRO A 145 3.84 17.22 -6.89
N LEU A 146 4.03 15.97 -6.48
CA LEU A 146 4.31 15.57 -5.10
C LEU A 146 5.63 14.80 -5.04
N SER A 147 6.29 14.87 -3.90
CA SER A 147 7.41 14.00 -3.58
C SER A 147 7.25 13.42 -2.20
N TYR A 148 7.54 12.13 -2.04
CA TYR A 148 7.51 11.47 -0.75
C TYR A 148 8.60 10.39 -0.64
N PRO A 149 9.19 10.21 0.56
CA PRO A 149 10.23 9.23 0.78
C PRO A 149 9.67 7.81 0.72
N LEU A 150 10.47 6.89 0.21
CA LEU A 150 10.20 5.47 0.27
C LEU A 150 10.69 4.90 1.60
N VAL A 151 9.73 4.50 2.41
CA VAL A 151 9.97 3.91 3.73
C VAL A 151 9.27 2.56 3.78
N MET A 152 9.96 1.54 4.25
CA MET A 152 9.33 0.31 4.72
C MET A 152 9.09 0.44 6.22
N GLN A 153 7.88 0.17 6.64
CA GLN A 153 7.52 0.15 8.04
C GLN A 153 6.53 -0.98 8.29
N ILE A 154 6.81 -1.84 9.25
CA ILE A 154 5.99 -3.00 9.59
C ILE A 154 5.78 -3.02 11.09
N ALA A 155 4.53 -3.13 11.53
CA ALA A 155 4.21 -3.32 12.94
C ALA A 155 4.67 -4.71 13.41
N VAL A 156 5.28 -4.79 14.58
CA VAL A 156 5.74 -6.06 15.15
C VAL A 156 4.59 -7.00 15.51
N SER A 157 3.39 -6.44 15.66
CA SER A 157 2.13 -7.18 15.83
C SER A 157 1.04 -6.52 14.99
N MET A 158 0.15 -7.33 14.44
CA MET A 158 -1.06 -6.86 13.74
C MET A 158 -2.19 -6.51 14.71
N THR A 159 -2.02 -6.86 15.99
CA THR A 159 -3.05 -6.71 17.03
C THR A 159 -2.45 -6.26 18.35
N GLY A 160 -3.26 -5.55 19.12
CA GLY A 160 -3.03 -5.20 20.52
C GLY A 160 -4.32 -5.36 21.32
N PRO A 161 -4.32 -5.03 22.62
CA PRO A 161 -5.50 -5.16 23.44
C PRO A 161 -6.70 -4.41 22.82
N ARG A 162 -7.73 -5.15 22.42
CA ARG A 162 -8.94 -4.60 21.79
C ARG A 162 -8.69 -3.82 20.50
N ALA A 163 -7.54 -4.02 19.81
CA ALA A 163 -7.19 -3.29 18.60
C ALA A 163 -6.64 -4.22 17.52
N ALA A 164 -7.07 -4.01 16.27
CA ALA A 164 -6.52 -4.63 15.06
C ALA A 164 -6.01 -3.54 14.12
N LEU A 165 -4.82 -3.73 13.57
CA LEU A 165 -4.20 -2.82 12.59
C LEU A 165 -4.45 -3.30 11.17
N LEU A 166 -4.83 -2.38 10.27
CA LEU A 166 -5.14 -2.67 8.86
C LEU A 166 -4.39 -1.69 7.95
N GLY A 167 -4.04 -2.15 6.76
CA GLY A 167 -3.39 -1.32 5.74
C GLY A 167 -2.09 -0.69 6.24
N ASP A 168 -1.89 0.60 5.98
CA ASP A 168 -0.67 1.32 6.34
C ASP A 168 -0.49 1.52 7.85
N ALA A 169 -1.55 1.39 8.66
CA ALA A 169 -1.41 1.35 10.11
C ALA A 169 -0.64 0.11 10.58
N ALA A 170 -0.82 -1.02 9.89
CA ALA A 170 -0.09 -2.26 10.15
C ALA A 170 1.25 -2.30 9.43
N ARG A 171 1.29 -1.89 8.17
CA ARG A 171 2.50 -1.95 7.35
C ARG A 171 2.48 -1.05 6.14
N ARG A 172 3.59 -0.38 5.88
CA ARG A 172 3.90 0.25 4.63
C ARG A 172 5.03 -0.50 3.95
N ILE A 173 4.78 -0.99 2.76
CA ILE A 173 5.76 -1.70 1.93
C ILE A 173 6.13 -0.85 0.71
N ASN A 174 7.20 -1.22 0.00
CA ASN A 174 7.60 -0.56 -1.24
C ASN A 174 6.46 -0.67 -2.28
N PRO A 175 5.97 0.47 -2.83
CA PRO A 175 4.80 0.50 -3.72
C PRO A 175 5.11 0.02 -5.16
N LEU A 176 6.23 -0.65 -5.42
CA LEU A 176 6.68 -1.10 -6.75
C LEU A 176 5.60 -1.80 -7.58
N ALA A 177 4.63 -2.45 -6.95
CA ALA A 177 3.54 -3.15 -7.62
C ALA A 177 2.14 -2.63 -7.25
N GLY A 178 2.03 -1.47 -6.59
CA GLY A 178 0.73 -0.92 -6.16
C GLY A 178 -0.05 -1.79 -5.15
N GLN A 179 0.60 -2.71 -4.45
CA GLN A 179 -0.05 -3.72 -3.60
C GLN A 179 -0.52 -3.21 -2.22
N GLY A 180 -0.13 -1.99 -1.81
CA GLY A 180 -0.46 -1.48 -0.46
C GLY A 180 -1.96 -1.46 -0.18
N LEU A 181 -2.75 -0.89 -1.08
CA LEU A 181 -4.21 -0.82 -0.95
C LEU A 181 -4.86 -2.22 -0.98
N ASN A 182 -4.39 -3.10 -1.86
CA ASN A 182 -4.89 -4.47 -1.97
C ASN A 182 -4.66 -5.26 -0.68
N LEU A 183 -3.51 -5.09 -0.03
CA LEU A 183 -3.23 -5.67 1.27
C LEU A 183 -4.15 -5.12 2.35
N GLY A 184 -4.45 -3.81 2.33
CA GLY A 184 -5.41 -3.19 3.24
C GLY A 184 -6.82 -3.74 3.09
N PHE A 185 -7.30 -3.95 1.86
CA PHE A 185 -8.59 -4.61 1.62
C PHE A 185 -8.61 -6.07 2.09
N LYS A 186 -7.52 -6.82 1.87
CA LYS A 186 -7.39 -8.18 2.42
C LYS A 186 -7.40 -8.18 3.94
N ASP A 187 -6.81 -7.18 4.59
CA ASP A 187 -6.86 -7.05 6.05
C ASP A 187 -8.29 -6.84 6.53
N ALA A 188 -9.01 -5.90 5.91
CA ALA A 188 -10.40 -5.63 6.27
C ALA A 188 -11.29 -6.87 6.10
N ALA A 189 -11.18 -7.56 4.97
CA ALA A 189 -11.93 -8.76 4.70
C ALA A 189 -11.59 -9.91 5.68
N ALA A 190 -10.31 -10.12 5.98
CA ALA A 190 -9.88 -11.13 6.94
C ALA A 190 -10.37 -10.82 8.38
N LEU A 191 -10.32 -9.55 8.79
CA LEU A 191 -10.84 -9.14 10.09
C LEU A 191 -12.35 -9.38 10.18
N ILE A 192 -13.10 -9.06 9.13
CA ILE A 192 -14.55 -9.32 9.05
C ILE A 192 -14.83 -10.82 9.21
N ASP A 193 -14.12 -11.71 8.50
CA ASP A 193 -14.30 -13.15 8.62
C ASP A 193 -14.07 -13.64 10.05
N VAL A 194 -12.99 -13.17 10.69
CA VAL A 194 -12.66 -13.56 12.08
C VAL A 194 -13.70 -13.06 13.06
N ILE A 195 -14.15 -11.81 12.94
CA ILE A 195 -15.19 -11.22 13.79
C ILE A 195 -16.54 -11.94 13.61
N THR A 196 -16.91 -12.20 12.35
CA THR A 196 -18.18 -12.87 12.04
C THR A 196 -18.21 -14.26 12.67
N ARG A 197 -17.15 -15.06 12.48
CA ARG A 197 -17.06 -16.40 13.07
C ARG A 197 -17.07 -16.35 14.59
N ALA A 198 -16.38 -15.39 15.22
CA ALA A 198 -16.40 -15.23 16.66
C ALA A 198 -17.82 -14.97 17.17
N ARG A 199 -18.58 -14.09 16.51
CA ARG A 199 -19.97 -13.79 16.88
C ARG A 199 -20.89 -15.00 16.71
N GLU A 200 -20.74 -15.75 15.63
CA GLU A 200 -21.53 -16.98 15.37
C GLU A 200 -21.29 -18.05 16.42
N THR A 201 -20.08 -18.09 17.00
CA THR A 201 -19.71 -19.04 18.05
C THR A 201 -19.87 -18.48 19.47
N GLY A 202 -20.43 -17.28 19.63
CA GLY A 202 -20.64 -16.65 20.94
C GLY A 202 -19.36 -16.14 21.61
N LEU A 203 -18.25 -16.05 20.85
CA LEU A 203 -16.97 -15.50 21.37
C LEU A 203 -16.97 -13.98 21.27
N ASP A 204 -16.20 -13.34 22.16
CA ASP A 204 -15.96 -11.91 22.12
C ASP A 204 -15.01 -11.54 20.96
N PRO A 205 -15.49 -10.79 19.93
CA PRO A 205 -14.69 -10.43 18.75
C PRO A 205 -13.43 -9.62 19.07
N GLY A 206 -13.41 -8.89 20.18
CA GLY A 206 -12.28 -8.08 20.61
C GLY A 206 -11.34 -8.79 21.57
N SER A 207 -11.57 -10.06 21.90
CA SER A 207 -10.69 -10.82 22.79
C SER A 207 -9.35 -11.11 22.11
N ASP A 208 -8.29 -11.22 22.91
CA ASP A 208 -6.94 -11.49 22.42
C ASP A 208 -6.87 -12.80 21.63
N THR A 209 -7.62 -13.83 22.04
CA THR A 209 -7.68 -15.13 21.35
C THR A 209 -8.26 -15.01 19.95
N VAL A 210 -9.32 -14.21 19.78
CA VAL A 210 -9.94 -13.98 18.47
C VAL A 210 -9.06 -13.11 17.59
N LEU A 211 -8.51 -12.03 18.15
CA LEU A 211 -7.62 -11.13 17.41
C LEU A 211 -6.31 -11.81 17.00
N ALA A 212 -5.80 -12.76 17.79
CA ALA A 212 -4.62 -13.54 17.43
C ALA A 212 -4.81 -14.31 16.11
N GLN A 213 -6.00 -14.86 15.86
CA GLN A 213 -6.30 -15.56 14.59
C GLN A 213 -6.16 -14.61 13.37
N TYR A 214 -6.65 -13.36 13.50
CA TYR A 214 -6.45 -12.34 12.50
C TYR A 214 -4.97 -12.01 12.33
N GLY A 215 -4.26 -11.80 13.43
CA GLY A 215 -2.83 -11.44 13.43
C GLY A 215 -1.96 -12.51 12.76
N GLU A 216 -2.18 -13.79 13.07
CA GLU A 216 -1.45 -14.92 12.47
C GLU A 216 -1.73 -15.04 10.96
N TRP A 217 -2.99 -14.98 10.57
CA TRP A 217 -3.37 -15.03 9.17
C TRP A 217 -2.70 -13.93 8.36
N ARG A 218 -2.78 -12.68 8.82
CA ARG A 218 -2.28 -11.52 8.08
C ARG A 218 -0.76 -11.36 8.11
N ARG A 219 -0.11 -11.84 9.19
CA ARG A 219 1.36 -11.77 9.31
C ARG A 219 2.06 -12.60 8.26
N PHE A 220 1.58 -13.80 7.96
CA PHE A 220 2.15 -14.66 6.93
C PHE A 220 2.09 -14.00 5.54
N ASP A 221 0.92 -13.54 5.13
CA ASP A 221 0.72 -12.85 3.84
C ASP A 221 1.58 -11.59 3.71
N SER A 222 1.71 -10.83 4.81
CA SER A 222 2.50 -9.60 4.85
C SER A 222 3.99 -9.88 4.69
N ALA A 223 4.51 -10.89 5.40
CA ALA A 223 5.90 -11.28 5.32
C ALA A 223 6.26 -11.80 3.90
N ALA A 224 5.42 -12.66 3.34
CA ALA A 224 5.61 -13.19 1.99
C ALA A 224 5.63 -12.06 0.94
N THR A 225 4.69 -11.13 1.03
CA THR A 225 4.63 -9.98 0.11
C THR A 225 5.84 -9.06 0.28
N ALA A 226 6.22 -8.73 1.52
CA ALA A 226 7.38 -7.87 1.79
C ALA A 226 8.68 -8.50 1.27
N MET A 227 8.88 -9.80 1.47
CA MET A 227 10.04 -10.53 0.94
C MET A 227 10.06 -10.56 -0.59
N ALA A 228 8.92 -10.79 -1.24
CA ALA A 228 8.83 -10.76 -2.70
C ALA A 228 9.17 -9.38 -3.26
N MET A 229 8.66 -8.29 -2.65
CA MET A 229 8.95 -6.93 -3.08
C MET A 229 10.41 -6.54 -2.86
N ASP A 230 11.01 -6.94 -1.74
CA ASP A 230 12.43 -6.71 -1.46
C ASP A 230 13.33 -7.46 -2.46
N LEU A 231 12.98 -8.70 -2.80
CA LEU A 231 13.69 -9.48 -3.82
C LEU A 231 13.61 -8.81 -5.21
N ILE A 232 12.43 -8.33 -5.60
CA ILE A 232 12.24 -7.58 -6.84
C ILE A 232 13.11 -6.32 -6.82
N ASP A 233 13.01 -5.49 -5.77
CA ASP A 233 13.80 -4.25 -5.68
C ASP A 233 15.31 -4.52 -5.77
N ARG A 234 15.83 -5.48 -5.01
CA ARG A 234 17.24 -5.87 -5.07
C ARG A 234 17.68 -6.37 -6.44
N THR A 235 16.81 -7.16 -7.11
CA THR A 235 17.10 -7.71 -8.43
C THR A 235 17.12 -6.61 -9.49
N PHE A 236 16.24 -5.62 -9.39
CA PHE A 236 16.10 -4.57 -10.40
C PHE A 236 16.92 -3.30 -10.10
N SER A 237 17.38 -3.09 -8.88
CA SER A 237 18.24 -1.97 -8.48
C SER A 237 19.75 -2.26 -8.58
N ASN A 238 20.14 -3.46 -9.04
CA ASN A 238 21.55 -3.84 -9.15
C ASN A 238 22.11 -3.52 -10.55
N ASP A 239 23.24 -2.81 -10.61
CA ASP A 239 23.91 -2.38 -11.85
C ASP A 239 24.81 -3.43 -12.50
N ASN A 240 24.90 -4.63 -11.94
CA ASN A 240 25.70 -5.71 -12.49
C ASN A 240 25.23 -6.14 -13.88
N MET A 241 26.11 -6.03 -14.89
CA MET A 241 25.81 -6.28 -16.30
C MET A 241 25.34 -7.72 -16.56
N PHE A 242 25.85 -8.68 -15.82
CA PHE A 242 25.46 -10.10 -15.91
C PHE A 242 24.01 -10.29 -15.43
N LEU A 243 23.62 -9.64 -14.31
CA LEU A 243 22.26 -9.67 -13.79
C LEU A 243 21.28 -8.93 -14.70
N LYS A 244 21.72 -7.89 -15.43
CA LYS A 244 20.90 -7.22 -16.46
C LYS A 244 20.51 -8.17 -17.60
N SER A 245 21.45 -8.97 -18.09
CA SER A 245 21.19 -9.93 -19.16
C SER A 245 20.29 -11.08 -18.71
N LEU A 246 20.53 -11.60 -17.51
CA LEU A 246 19.71 -12.66 -16.90
C LEU A 246 18.28 -12.19 -16.66
N ARG A 247 18.11 -10.97 -16.21
CA ARG A 247 16.83 -10.31 -15.94
C ARG A 247 16.01 -10.12 -17.20
N SER A 248 16.66 -9.64 -18.28
CA SER A 248 16.00 -9.48 -19.58
C SER A 248 15.53 -10.84 -20.13
N ALA A 249 16.36 -11.88 -20.01
CA ALA A 249 16.00 -13.24 -20.39
C ALA A 249 14.84 -13.79 -19.53
N ALA A 250 14.88 -13.58 -18.20
CA ALA A 250 13.82 -14.01 -17.28
C ALA A 250 12.48 -13.35 -17.57
N LEU A 251 12.46 -12.05 -17.88
CA LEU A 251 11.26 -11.32 -18.26
C LEU A 251 10.69 -11.80 -19.61
N VAL A 252 11.56 -12.11 -20.58
CA VAL A 252 11.15 -12.70 -21.87
C VAL A 252 10.55 -14.09 -21.66
N VAL A 253 11.15 -14.92 -20.81
CA VAL A 253 10.63 -16.25 -20.45
C VAL A 253 9.30 -16.10 -19.70
N ALA A 254 9.23 -15.22 -18.70
CA ALA A 254 8.01 -14.96 -17.94
C ALA A 254 6.84 -14.49 -18.85
N ASN A 255 7.15 -13.74 -19.88
CA ASN A 255 6.14 -13.26 -20.84
C ASN A 255 5.74 -14.33 -21.88
N ARG A 256 6.65 -15.22 -22.24
CA ARG A 256 6.42 -16.28 -23.26
C ARG A 256 5.88 -17.58 -22.69
N VAL A 257 6.16 -17.88 -21.42
CA VAL A 257 5.76 -19.13 -20.79
C VAL A 257 4.44 -18.96 -20.06
N ALA A 258 3.37 -19.45 -20.66
CA ALA A 258 2.00 -19.27 -20.16
C ALA A 258 1.77 -19.70 -18.69
N PRO A 259 2.33 -20.81 -18.16
CA PRO A 259 2.25 -21.16 -16.75
C PRO A 259 2.88 -20.11 -15.82
N VAL A 260 4.07 -19.60 -16.15
CA VAL A 260 4.78 -18.58 -15.36
C VAL A 260 3.98 -17.30 -15.35
N ARG A 261 3.48 -16.87 -16.49
CA ARG A 261 2.60 -15.69 -16.60
C ARG A 261 1.33 -15.83 -15.77
N ARG A 262 0.70 -17.02 -15.74
CA ARG A 262 -0.49 -17.27 -14.91
C ARG A 262 -0.16 -17.17 -13.42
N VAL A 263 0.94 -17.74 -12.96
CA VAL A 263 1.36 -17.66 -11.55
C VAL A 263 1.65 -16.21 -11.16
N LEU A 264 2.36 -15.44 -11.97
CA LEU A 264 2.62 -14.03 -11.73
C LEU A 264 1.34 -13.18 -11.77
N ALA A 265 0.44 -13.47 -12.70
CA ALA A 265 -0.85 -12.82 -12.77
C ALA A 265 -1.75 -13.18 -11.57
N ALA A 266 -1.76 -14.44 -11.14
CA ALA A 266 -2.50 -14.88 -9.95
C ALA A 266 -1.97 -14.25 -8.65
N GLN A 267 -0.67 -14.00 -8.56
CA GLN A 267 -0.10 -13.24 -7.43
C GLN A 267 -0.42 -11.74 -7.49
N ALA A 268 -0.53 -11.19 -8.69
CA ALA A 268 -0.92 -9.78 -8.90
C ALA A 268 -2.43 -9.58 -8.77
N SER A 269 -3.23 -10.54 -9.22
CA SER A 269 -4.66 -10.63 -8.95
C SER A 269 -4.88 -11.34 -7.61
N ALA A 270 -5.97 -11.02 -6.92
CA ALA A 270 -6.28 -11.59 -5.61
C ALA A 270 -6.60 -13.11 -5.61
N ASP A 271 -6.25 -13.84 -6.66
CA ASP A 271 -6.56 -15.26 -6.86
C ASP A 271 -5.62 -16.17 -6.06
N GLN A 272 -5.87 -16.31 -4.77
CA GLN A 272 -5.11 -17.16 -3.85
C GLN A 272 -6.04 -18.07 -3.04
N ALA A 273 -5.59 -19.30 -2.78
CA ALA A 273 -6.36 -20.35 -2.11
C ALA A 273 -6.85 -20.02 -0.67
N HIS A 274 -6.35 -18.96 -0.08
CA HIS A 274 -6.67 -18.51 1.29
C HIS A 274 -7.26 -17.10 1.33
N LEU A 275 -8.04 -16.73 0.29
CA LEU A 275 -8.72 -15.45 0.29
C LEU A 275 -9.82 -15.38 1.35
N PRO A 276 -9.96 -14.22 2.01
CA PRO A 276 -11.13 -13.92 2.82
C PRO A 276 -12.45 -14.07 2.03
N SER A 277 -13.54 -14.40 2.72
CA SER A 277 -14.83 -14.71 2.09
C SER A 277 -15.37 -13.59 1.19
N LEU A 278 -15.14 -12.33 1.59
CA LEU A 278 -15.55 -11.15 0.80
C LEU A 278 -14.70 -10.90 -0.46
N MET A 279 -13.68 -11.69 -0.69
CA MET A 279 -12.77 -11.53 -1.84
C MET A 279 -12.76 -12.76 -2.78
N ARG A 280 -13.67 -13.70 -2.53
CA ARG A 280 -13.88 -14.91 -3.36
C ARG A 280 -14.89 -14.69 -4.48
#